data_09bacd42042dd28da0aca725ace95bc8
#
_entry.id   09bacd42042dd28da0aca725ace95bc8
#
_cell.length_a   1.000
_cell.length_b   1.000
_cell.length_c   1.000
_cell.angle_alpha   90.00
_cell.angle_beta   90.00
_cell.angle_gamma   90.00
#
_symmetry.space_group_name_H-M   'P 1'
#
loop_
_entity.id
_entity.type
_entity.pdbx_description
1 polymer ?
#
loop_
_entity_poly.entity_id
_entity_poly.type
_entity_poly.pdbx_seq_one_letter_code
_entity_poly.pdbx_strand_id
1 'polypeptide(L)'
;MDEGAISKWSISPYDEYALESALSLQSGSGATVVAITLGPERSSKSLIDAAAVGADELLHVVHDGGLGSLSLQKALSEAVTRVGAEVVLVGKQAADTNSGSTGPGVAKMLNYSCVGLVSRIEAGSDGFEATRSTPSGMERVSVKLPCVFAFDKGDVELRRPNVRGIMMAKKKPIEKICLLYTSDAADDGVG
;
A
#
# COMPACT_ATOMS: atom_id res chain seq x y z
N MET A 1 14.07 -17.42 -6.20
CA MET A 1 14.76 -16.74 -5.07
C MET A 1 14.73 -17.73 -3.91
N ASP A 2 15.84 -18.00 -3.29
CA ASP A 2 15.89 -18.90 -2.14
C ASP A 2 15.35 -18.17 -0.90
N GLU A 3 14.11 -18.47 -0.53
CA GLU A 3 13.42 -17.84 0.60
C GLU A 3 14.09 -18.12 1.95
N GLY A 4 14.89 -19.17 2.04
CA GLY A 4 15.66 -19.51 3.25
C GLY A 4 16.81 -18.53 3.52
N ALA A 5 17.25 -17.75 2.51
CA ALA A 5 18.31 -16.76 2.66
C ALA A 5 17.83 -15.39 3.17
N ILE A 6 16.51 -15.15 3.22
CA ILE A 6 15.95 -13.87 3.69
C ILE A 6 15.85 -13.88 5.21
N SER A 7 16.76 -13.19 5.86
CA SER A 7 16.83 -13.13 7.33
C SER A 7 15.88 -12.10 7.95
N LYS A 8 15.34 -11.14 7.19
CA LYS A 8 14.48 -10.07 7.72
C LYS A 8 13.42 -9.65 6.71
N TRP A 9 12.16 -9.73 7.13
CA TRP A 9 11.00 -9.19 6.44
C TRP A 9 10.66 -7.84 7.06
N SER A 10 10.58 -6.79 6.26
CA SER A 10 10.25 -5.43 6.69
C SER A 10 9.43 -4.73 5.61
N ILE A 11 8.79 -3.63 5.99
CA ILE A 11 8.12 -2.75 5.03
C ILE A 11 9.14 -2.25 4.00
N SER A 12 8.73 -2.13 2.75
CA SER A 12 9.56 -1.53 1.69
C SER A 12 9.88 -0.07 2.05
N PRO A 13 11.12 0.40 1.76
CA PRO A 13 11.47 1.79 2.02
C PRO A 13 10.52 2.82 1.39
N TYR A 14 9.94 2.50 0.24
CA TYR A 14 8.96 3.38 -0.43
C TYR A 14 7.60 3.36 0.27
N ASP A 15 7.17 2.20 0.76
CA ASP A 15 5.93 2.06 1.52
C ASP A 15 6.04 2.70 2.92
N GLU A 16 7.25 2.82 3.49
CA GLU A 16 7.46 3.59 4.72
C GLU A 16 7.12 5.07 4.53
N TYR A 17 7.49 5.68 3.40
CA TYR A 17 7.10 7.06 3.08
C TYR A 17 5.59 7.21 2.82
N ALA A 18 4.99 6.24 2.16
CA ALA A 18 3.54 6.18 1.97
C ALA A 18 2.80 6.11 3.31
N LEU A 19 3.26 5.24 4.21
CA LEU A 19 2.69 5.08 5.56
C LEU A 19 2.87 6.37 6.40
N GLU A 20 4.05 6.99 6.40
CA GLU A 20 4.27 8.25 7.12
C GLU A 20 3.34 9.36 6.62
N SER A 21 3.13 9.44 5.30
CA SER A 21 2.21 10.39 4.71
C SER A 21 0.76 10.13 5.13
N ALA A 22 0.33 8.85 5.16
CA ALA A 22 -1.00 8.48 5.66
C ALA A 22 -1.21 8.90 7.12
N LEU A 23 -0.24 8.62 7.98
CA LEU A 23 -0.29 8.95 9.40
C LEU A 23 -0.23 10.47 9.67
N SER A 24 0.42 11.22 8.80
CA SER A 24 0.43 12.68 8.84
C SER A 24 -0.93 13.26 8.47
N LEU A 25 -1.57 12.73 7.42
CA LEU A 25 -2.94 13.11 7.05
C LEU A 25 -3.96 12.76 8.14
N GLN A 26 -3.84 11.56 8.74
CA GLN A 26 -4.68 11.14 9.87
C GLN A 26 -4.68 12.16 10.99
N SER A 27 -3.50 12.65 11.37
CA SER A 27 -3.35 13.62 12.47
C SER A 27 -4.11 14.94 12.22
N GLY A 28 -4.32 15.31 10.96
CA GLY A 28 -5.06 16.52 10.57
C GLY A 28 -6.54 16.32 10.31
N SER A 29 -6.94 15.13 9.86
CA SER A 29 -8.32 14.85 9.38
C SER A 29 -9.12 13.93 10.30
N GLY A 30 -8.47 13.17 11.18
CA GLY A 30 -9.11 12.10 11.94
C GLY A 30 -9.47 10.86 11.11
N ALA A 31 -8.93 10.73 9.90
CA ALA A 31 -9.16 9.58 9.04
C ALA A 31 -8.57 8.30 9.65
N THR A 32 -9.14 7.15 9.33
CA THR A 32 -8.62 5.84 9.72
C THR A 32 -7.54 5.39 8.73
N VAL A 33 -6.40 4.95 9.24
CA VAL A 33 -5.32 4.37 8.43
C VAL A 33 -5.37 2.85 8.51
N VAL A 34 -5.71 2.21 7.38
CA VAL A 34 -5.75 0.76 7.22
C VAL A 34 -4.49 0.31 6.49
N ALA A 35 -3.66 -0.50 7.14
CA ALA A 35 -2.51 -1.12 6.49
C ALA A 35 -2.92 -2.45 5.85
N ILE A 36 -2.65 -2.61 4.56
CA ILE A 36 -3.00 -3.81 3.78
C ILE A 36 -1.71 -4.47 3.30
N THR A 37 -1.60 -5.79 3.46
CA THR A 37 -0.56 -6.60 2.84
C THR A 37 -1.15 -7.82 2.15
N LEU A 38 -0.48 -8.28 1.09
CA LEU A 38 -0.80 -9.53 0.43
C LEU A 38 0.42 -10.44 0.42
N GLY A 39 0.23 -11.68 0.79
CA GLY A 39 1.29 -12.69 0.78
C GLY A 39 1.09 -13.80 1.80
N PRO A 40 2.10 -14.65 1.98
CA PRO A 40 2.07 -15.74 2.94
C PRO A 40 1.96 -15.24 4.38
N GLU A 41 1.65 -16.14 5.31
CA GLU A 41 1.41 -15.81 6.72
C GLU A 41 2.51 -14.94 7.35
N ARG A 42 3.78 -15.14 6.97
CA ARG A 42 4.91 -14.34 7.43
C ARG A 42 4.84 -12.85 7.08
N SER A 43 4.06 -12.48 6.05
CA SER A 43 3.87 -11.09 5.63
C SER A 43 3.11 -10.26 6.66
N SER A 44 2.40 -10.90 7.59
CA SER A 44 1.73 -10.25 8.73
C SER A 44 2.68 -9.44 9.61
N LYS A 45 3.99 -9.75 9.57
CA LYS A 45 4.99 -8.98 10.31
C LYS A 45 5.06 -7.51 9.87
N SER A 46 4.97 -7.24 8.57
CA SER A 46 4.95 -5.86 8.05
C SER A 46 3.74 -5.06 8.55
N LEU A 47 2.60 -5.72 8.77
CA LEU A 47 1.42 -5.09 9.37
C LEU A 47 1.64 -4.72 10.84
N ILE A 48 2.32 -5.59 11.59
CA ILE A 48 2.69 -5.30 12.99
C ILE A 48 3.65 -4.12 13.05
N ASP A 49 4.61 -4.04 12.12
CA ASP A 49 5.54 -2.90 12.02
C ASP A 49 4.78 -1.60 11.68
N ALA A 50 3.80 -1.65 10.76
CA ALA A 50 2.93 -0.52 10.45
C ALA A 50 2.07 -0.09 11.66
N ALA A 51 1.51 -1.04 12.41
CA ALA A 51 0.76 -0.76 13.62
C ALA A 51 1.64 -0.13 14.72
N ALA A 52 2.91 -0.52 14.81
CA ALA A 52 3.84 -0.01 15.81
C ALA A 52 4.14 1.49 15.63
N VAL A 53 4.00 2.02 14.41
CA VAL A 53 4.13 3.46 14.11
C VAL A 53 2.80 4.20 14.05
N GLY A 54 1.64 3.49 14.09
CA GLY A 54 0.36 4.16 14.27
C GLY A 54 -0.78 3.74 13.36
N ALA A 55 -0.63 2.78 12.44
CA ALA A 55 -1.75 2.30 11.64
C ALA A 55 -2.90 1.78 12.53
N ASP A 56 -4.14 2.12 12.21
CA ASP A 56 -5.31 1.82 13.05
C ASP A 56 -5.82 0.40 12.84
N GLU A 57 -5.92 -0.03 11.61
CA GLU A 57 -6.46 -1.33 11.23
C GLU A 57 -5.48 -2.09 10.34
N LEU A 58 -5.53 -3.41 10.42
CA LEU A 58 -4.59 -4.29 9.73
C LEU A 58 -5.38 -5.34 8.94
N LEU A 59 -5.13 -5.38 7.62
CA LEU A 59 -5.77 -6.33 6.71
C LEU A 59 -4.73 -7.18 5.99
N HIS A 60 -4.80 -8.49 6.16
CA HIS A 60 -3.92 -9.43 5.51
C HIS A 60 -4.68 -10.25 4.46
N VAL A 61 -4.36 -10.05 3.21
CA VAL A 61 -4.80 -10.91 2.11
C VAL A 61 -3.86 -12.11 2.06
N VAL A 62 -4.31 -13.24 2.63
CA VAL A 62 -3.46 -14.44 2.75
C VAL A 62 -3.42 -15.18 1.42
N HIS A 63 -2.20 -15.40 0.93
CA HIS A 63 -1.94 -16.19 -0.26
C HIS A 63 -0.57 -16.86 -0.20
N ASP A 64 -0.53 -18.16 -0.29
CA ASP A 64 0.69 -18.97 -0.32
C ASP A 64 1.08 -19.26 -1.77
N GLY A 65 2.04 -18.51 -2.29
CA GLY A 65 2.56 -18.69 -3.64
C GLY A 65 2.81 -17.38 -4.40
N GLY A 66 3.43 -17.49 -5.56
CA GLY A 66 3.66 -16.35 -6.44
C GLY A 66 2.38 -15.98 -7.20
N LEU A 67 1.93 -14.75 -7.07
CA LEU A 67 0.88 -14.17 -7.92
C LEU A 67 1.50 -13.42 -9.10
N GLY A 68 0.92 -13.58 -10.27
CA GLY A 68 1.19 -12.67 -11.38
C GLY A 68 0.74 -11.25 -11.03
N SER A 69 1.37 -10.24 -11.64
CA SER A 69 1.09 -8.83 -11.34
C SER A 69 -0.40 -8.48 -11.43
N LEU A 70 -1.11 -9.01 -12.41
CA LEU A 70 -2.54 -8.72 -12.61
C LEU A 70 -3.40 -9.30 -11.47
N SER A 71 -3.15 -10.54 -11.07
CA SER A 71 -3.87 -11.19 -9.97
C SER A 71 -3.60 -10.50 -8.63
N LEU A 72 -2.35 -10.06 -8.40
CA LEU A 72 -1.98 -9.29 -7.23
C LEU A 72 -2.74 -7.95 -7.19
N GLN A 73 -2.76 -7.22 -8.30
CA GLN A 73 -3.47 -5.94 -8.42
C GLN A 73 -4.97 -6.12 -8.19
N LYS A 74 -5.58 -7.17 -8.75
CA LYS A 74 -6.99 -7.50 -8.55
C LYS A 74 -7.30 -7.76 -7.07
N ALA A 75 -6.51 -8.61 -6.42
CA ALA A 75 -6.68 -8.94 -5.01
C ALA A 75 -6.55 -7.71 -4.09
N LEU A 76 -5.57 -6.83 -4.35
CA LEU A 76 -5.42 -5.59 -3.61
C LEU A 76 -6.59 -4.62 -3.86
N SER A 77 -7.09 -4.54 -5.11
CA SER A 77 -8.25 -3.71 -5.43
C SER A 77 -9.51 -4.17 -4.70
N GLU A 78 -9.72 -5.48 -4.59
CA GLU A 78 -10.83 -6.06 -3.82
C GLU A 78 -10.68 -5.73 -2.32
N ALA A 79 -9.47 -5.80 -1.78
CA ALA A 79 -9.20 -5.42 -0.40
C ALA A 79 -9.46 -3.93 -0.15
N VAL A 80 -9.05 -3.04 -1.05
CA VAL A 80 -9.33 -1.60 -0.99
C VAL A 80 -10.83 -1.33 -1.03
N THR A 81 -11.56 -2.00 -1.93
CA THR A 81 -13.03 -1.88 -2.04
C THR A 81 -13.71 -2.35 -0.75
N ARG A 82 -13.23 -3.43 -0.15
CA ARG A 82 -13.78 -3.97 1.11
C ARG A 82 -13.68 -3.00 2.26
N VAL A 83 -12.57 -2.27 2.38
CA VAL A 83 -12.39 -1.26 3.44
C VAL A 83 -13.00 0.09 3.08
N GLY A 84 -13.46 0.28 1.84
CA GLY A 84 -14.09 1.52 1.38
C GLY A 84 -13.12 2.71 1.32
N ALA A 85 -11.83 2.47 1.06
CA ALA A 85 -10.84 3.54 1.05
C ALA A 85 -10.93 4.37 -0.23
N GLU A 86 -11.06 5.69 -0.10
CA GLU A 86 -11.04 6.64 -1.22
C GLU A 86 -9.63 7.14 -1.54
N VAL A 87 -8.68 6.97 -0.60
CA VAL A 87 -7.27 7.34 -0.75
C VAL A 87 -6.40 6.12 -0.52
N VAL A 88 -5.60 5.77 -1.51
CA VAL A 88 -4.68 4.64 -1.44
C VAL A 88 -3.25 5.16 -1.60
N LEU A 89 -2.39 4.84 -0.64
CA LEU A 89 -0.99 5.20 -0.67
C LEU A 89 -0.14 3.93 -0.76
N VAL A 90 0.76 3.90 -1.73
CA VAL A 90 1.66 2.76 -1.97
C VAL A 90 3.07 3.26 -2.27
N GLY A 91 4.06 2.40 -2.13
CA GLY A 91 5.40 2.68 -2.65
C GLY A 91 5.43 2.68 -4.18
N LYS A 92 6.33 3.44 -4.79
CA LYS A 92 6.47 3.52 -6.25
C LYS A 92 6.77 2.18 -6.90
N GLN A 93 7.42 1.29 -6.18
CA GLN A 93 7.82 -0.03 -6.68
C GLN A 93 8.07 -1.01 -5.54
N ALA A 94 7.95 -2.30 -5.83
CA ALA A 94 8.32 -3.37 -4.92
C ALA A 94 9.85 -3.42 -4.75
N ALA A 95 10.31 -3.65 -3.52
CA ALA A 95 11.75 -3.64 -3.21
C ALA A 95 12.50 -4.88 -3.73
N ASP A 96 11.78 -5.98 -3.96
CA ASP A 96 12.32 -7.27 -4.41
C ASP A 96 12.39 -7.41 -5.93
N THR A 97 11.34 -7.00 -6.63
CA THR A 97 11.21 -7.13 -8.09
C THR A 97 11.46 -5.84 -8.85
N ASN A 98 11.56 -4.70 -8.16
CA ASN A 98 11.54 -3.36 -8.74
C ASN A 98 10.32 -3.09 -9.65
N SER A 99 9.24 -3.86 -9.49
CA SER A 99 8.03 -3.66 -10.25
C SER A 99 7.25 -2.44 -9.75
N GLY A 100 7.05 -1.46 -10.60
CA GLY A 100 6.27 -0.24 -10.34
C GLY A 100 4.82 -0.30 -10.78
N SER A 101 4.31 -1.48 -11.11
CA SER A 101 2.96 -1.65 -11.71
C SER A 101 1.82 -1.73 -10.69
N THR A 102 2.09 -1.98 -9.41
CA THR A 102 1.06 -2.26 -8.40
C THR A 102 0.14 -1.06 -8.19
N GLY A 103 0.68 0.11 -7.87
CA GLY A 103 -0.11 1.33 -7.65
C GLY A 103 -0.98 1.71 -8.86
N PRO A 104 -0.38 1.91 -10.04
CA PRO A 104 -1.14 2.20 -11.26
C PRO A 104 -2.16 1.11 -11.64
N GLY A 105 -1.83 -0.17 -11.41
CA GLY A 105 -2.73 -1.28 -11.70
C GLY A 105 -3.94 -1.29 -10.77
N VAL A 106 -3.75 -1.12 -9.46
CA VAL A 106 -4.84 -0.98 -8.48
C VAL A 106 -5.72 0.22 -8.83
N ALA A 107 -5.11 1.38 -9.13
CA ALA A 107 -5.86 2.57 -9.54
C ALA A 107 -6.72 2.32 -10.78
N LYS A 108 -6.17 1.64 -11.78
CA LYS A 108 -6.90 1.29 -13.01
C LYS A 108 -8.09 0.37 -12.74
N MET A 109 -7.91 -0.64 -11.89
CA MET A 109 -8.97 -1.58 -11.54
C MET A 109 -10.11 -0.92 -10.74
N LEU A 110 -9.77 0.03 -9.87
CA LEU A 110 -10.72 0.78 -9.06
C LEU A 110 -11.34 1.98 -9.81
N ASN A 111 -10.83 2.30 -10.99
CA ASN A 111 -11.15 3.53 -11.71
C ASN A 111 -10.84 4.81 -10.89
N TYR A 112 -9.74 4.78 -10.15
CA TYR A 112 -9.23 5.89 -9.35
C TYR A 112 -8.20 6.71 -10.14
N SER A 113 -8.08 8.00 -9.82
CA SER A 113 -6.98 8.82 -10.30
C SER A 113 -5.65 8.30 -9.75
N CYS A 114 -4.56 8.36 -10.51
CA CYS A 114 -3.25 7.88 -10.04
C CYS A 114 -2.15 8.91 -10.28
N VAL A 115 -1.36 9.19 -9.24
CA VAL A 115 -0.15 10.01 -9.34
C VAL A 115 1.04 9.20 -8.84
N GLY A 116 2.05 9.05 -9.70
CA GLY A 116 3.30 8.35 -9.36
C GLY A 116 4.44 9.32 -9.03
N LEU A 117 5.51 8.76 -8.43
CA LEU A 117 6.73 9.47 -8.04
C LEU A 117 6.47 10.62 -7.04
N VAL A 118 5.48 10.42 -6.18
CA VAL A 118 5.05 11.42 -5.18
C VAL A 118 6.09 11.49 -4.06
N SER A 119 6.46 12.70 -3.70
CA SER A 119 7.31 12.99 -2.52
C SER A 119 6.53 13.57 -1.36
N ARG A 120 5.40 14.24 -1.63
CA ARG A 120 4.56 14.89 -0.63
C ARG A 120 3.12 15.02 -1.10
N ILE A 121 2.17 14.91 -0.17
CA ILE A 121 0.76 15.22 -0.38
C ILE A 121 0.26 16.16 0.72
N GLU A 122 -0.65 17.05 0.35
CA GLU A 122 -1.30 18.00 1.25
C GLU A 122 -2.80 17.98 0.94
N ALA A 123 -3.63 18.15 1.97
CA ALA A 123 -5.06 18.31 1.77
C ALA A 123 -5.33 19.64 1.05
N GLY A 124 -6.08 19.59 -0.05
CA GLY A 124 -6.56 20.71 -0.81
C GLY A 124 -8.05 21.00 -0.55
N SER A 125 -8.60 21.99 -1.23
CA SER A 125 -10.01 22.37 -1.09
C SER A 125 -11.01 21.34 -1.65
N ASP A 126 -10.59 20.56 -2.63
CA ASP A 126 -11.45 19.60 -3.37
C ASP A 126 -10.67 18.30 -3.70
N GLY A 127 -9.87 17.83 -2.74
CA GLY A 127 -9.02 16.65 -2.88
C GLY A 127 -7.63 16.85 -2.28
N PHE A 128 -6.59 16.57 -3.07
CA PHE A 128 -5.20 16.65 -2.63
C PHE A 128 -4.32 17.42 -3.62
N GLU A 129 -3.30 18.09 -3.08
CA GLU A 129 -2.17 18.61 -3.84
C GLU A 129 -0.98 17.66 -3.64
N ALA A 130 -0.54 17.03 -4.73
CA ALA A 130 0.61 16.14 -4.72
C ALA A 130 1.82 16.82 -5.34
N THR A 131 2.97 16.72 -4.68
CA THR A 131 4.26 17.11 -5.24
C THR A 131 4.97 15.86 -5.72
N ARG A 132 5.41 15.83 -6.97
CA ARG A 132 6.12 14.69 -7.57
C ARG A 132 7.40 15.10 -8.30
N SER A 133 8.32 14.17 -8.41
CA SER A 133 9.54 14.34 -9.21
C SER A 133 9.29 14.01 -10.67
N THR A 134 9.78 14.88 -11.56
CA THR A 134 9.81 14.64 -13.01
C THR A 134 11.22 14.91 -13.55
N PRO A 135 11.55 14.47 -14.76
CA PRO A 135 12.86 14.77 -15.36
C PRO A 135 13.15 16.28 -15.51
N SER A 136 12.10 17.12 -15.56
CA SER A 136 12.21 18.58 -15.66
C SER A 136 12.19 19.29 -14.31
N GLY A 137 12.06 18.57 -13.19
CA GLY A 137 12.04 19.11 -11.83
C GLY A 137 10.82 18.67 -11.03
N MET A 138 10.49 19.42 -10.00
CA MET A 138 9.32 19.14 -9.15
C MET A 138 8.05 19.72 -9.78
N GLU A 139 6.98 18.95 -9.76
CA GLU A 139 5.67 19.31 -10.26
C GLU A 139 4.61 19.19 -9.16
N ARG A 140 3.67 20.13 -9.13
CA ARG A 140 2.47 20.07 -8.29
C ARG A 140 1.28 19.63 -9.13
N VAL A 141 0.51 18.67 -8.60
CA VAL A 141 -0.65 18.11 -9.28
C VAL A 141 -1.83 18.10 -8.32
N SER A 142 -2.92 18.76 -8.71
CA SER A 142 -4.20 18.69 -7.98
C SER A 142 -4.93 17.40 -8.35
N VAL A 143 -5.37 16.65 -7.37
CA VAL A 143 -5.98 15.32 -7.53
C VAL A 143 -7.28 15.25 -6.76
N LYS A 144 -8.37 14.90 -7.45
CA LYS A 144 -9.67 14.65 -6.84
C LYS A 144 -9.77 13.21 -6.31
N LEU A 145 -10.62 13.02 -5.32
CA LEU A 145 -11.00 11.70 -4.81
C LEU A 145 -11.92 10.96 -5.82
N PRO A 146 -11.88 9.65 -5.88
CA PRO A 146 -10.93 8.78 -5.19
C PRO A 146 -9.58 8.69 -5.95
N CYS A 147 -8.49 8.44 -5.21
CA CYS A 147 -7.15 8.49 -5.80
C CYS A 147 -6.12 7.53 -5.18
N VAL A 148 -5.08 7.24 -5.96
CA VAL A 148 -3.91 6.44 -5.58
C VAL A 148 -2.65 7.28 -5.73
N PHE A 149 -1.80 7.27 -4.71
CA PHE A 149 -0.49 7.91 -4.73
C PHE A 149 0.62 6.87 -4.61
N ALA A 150 1.52 6.82 -5.60
CA ALA A 150 2.71 5.97 -5.54
C ALA A 150 3.92 6.79 -5.14
N PHE A 151 4.40 6.56 -3.91
CA PHE A 151 5.45 7.33 -3.26
C PHE A 151 6.85 6.92 -3.69
N ASP A 152 7.65 7.91 -4.01
CA ASP A 152 9.12 7.83 -4.00
C ASP A 152 9.64 8.24 -2.60
N LYS A 153 10.94 8.36 -2.44
CA LYS A 153 11.51 8.94 -1.22
C LYS A 153 11.04 10.38 -1.08
N GLY A 154 10.44 10.68 0.06
CA GLY A 154 10.01 12.03 0.42
C GLY A 154 11.03 12.74 1.29
N ASP A 155 10.79 14.04 1.52
CA ASP A 155 11.60 14.88 2.43
C ASP A 155 11.12 14.81 3.88
N VAL A 156 10.21 13.87 4.20
CA VAL A 156 9.65 13.70 5.54
C VAL A 156 10.53 12.78 6.38
N GLU A 157 10.70 13.11 7.65
CA GLU A 157 11.35 12.23 8.61
C GLU A 157 10.40 11.09 8.98
N LEU A 158 10.86 9.85 8.75
CA LEU A 158 10.10 8.65 9.09
C LEU A 158 10.04 8.45 10.60
N ARG A 159 8.84 8.37 11.15
CA ARG A 159 8.66 8.08 12.58
C ARG A 159 9.16 6.69 12.92
N ARG A 160 9.77 6.58 14.11
CA ARG A 160 10.25 5.31 14.63
C ARG A 160 9.30 4.79 15.69
N PRO A 161 9.04 3.48 15.73
CA PRO A 161 8.20 2.90 16.75
C PRO A 161 8.86 3.02 18.12
N ASN A 162 8.11 3.46 19.13
CA ASN A 162 8.55 3.42 20.51
C ASN A 162 8.19 2.08 21.18
N VAL A 163 8.75 1.80 22.34
CA VAL A 163 8.53 0.52 23.05
C VAL A 163 7.06 0.24 23.31
N ARG A 164 6.28 1.26 23.68
CA ARG A 164 4.84 1.12 23.91
C ARG A 164 4.10 0.78 22.61
N GLY A 165 4.41 1.45 21.51
CA GLY A 165 3.84 1.18 20.18
C GLY A 165 4.09 -0.27 19.75
N ILE A 166 5.32 -0.77 19.91
CA ILE A 166 5.67 -2.16 19.59
C ILE A 166 4.86 -3.16 20.44
N MET A 167 4.69 -2.89 21.72
CA MET A 167 3.92 -3.76 22.62
C MET A 167 2.42 -3.77 22.26
N MET A 168 1.86 -2.61 21.92
CA MET A 168 0.45 -2.48 21.51
C MET A 168 0.20 -3.13 20.15
N ALA A 169 1.10 -2.94 19.20
CA ALA A 169 1.00 -3.51 17.85
C ALA A 169 0.92 -5.04 17.86
N LYS A 170 1.69 -5.70 18.73
CA LYS A 170 1.65 -7.18 18.87
C LYS A 170 0.30 -7.73 19.34
N LYS A 171 -0.52 -6.91 19.97
CA LYS A 171 -1.88 -7.27 20.45
C LYS A 171 -2.98 -6.85 19.50
N LYS A 172 -2.66 -6.07 18.46
CA LYS A 172 -3.63 -5.56 17.52
C LYS A 172 -4.16 -6.71 16.64
N PRO A 173 -5.49 -6.85 16.49
CA PRO A 173 -6.06 -7.87 15.64
C PRO A 173 -5.69 -7.60 14.18
N ILE A 174 -5.38 -8.67 13.44
CA ILE A 174 -5.17 -8.63 12.00
C ILE A 174 -6.38 -9.32 11.36
N GLU A 175 -7.16 -8.58 10.60
CA GLU A 175 -8.20 -9.16 9.77
C GLU A 175 -7.53 -9.96 8.64
N LYS A 176 -7.96 -11.20 8.44
CA LYS A 176 -7.43 -12.07 7.39
C LYS A 176 -8.53 -12.37 6.39
N ILE A 177 -8.21 -12.19 5.12
CA ILE A 177 -9.04 -12.63 4.00
C ILE A 177 -8.24 -13.58 3.13
N CYS A 178 -8.83 -14.74 2.81
CA CYS A 178 -8.25 -15.66 1.84
C CYS A 178 -8.74 -15.27 0.45
N LEU A 179 -7.83 -15.25 -0.53
CA LEU A 179 -8.23 -15.18 -1.93
C LEU A 179 -8.93 -16.50 -2.29
N LEU A 180 -10.25 -16.44 -2.40
CA LEU A 180 -10.98 -17.50 -3.08
C LEU A 180 -10.73 -17.28 -4.58
N TYR A 181 -9.84 -18.10 -5.17
CA TYR A 181 -9.78 -18.22 -6.62
C TYR A 181 -11.12 -18.78 -7.09
N THR A 182 -11.99 -17.92 -7.59
CA THR A 182 -12.88 -18.37 -8.64
C THR A 182 -11.98 -18.54 -9.86
N SER A 183 -11.65 -19.76 -10.18
CA SER A 183 -10.99 -20.14 -11.41
C SER A 183 -11.96 -19.87 -12.56
N ASP A 184 -12.04 -18.64 -13.02
CA ASP A 184 -12.43 -18.36 -14.39
C ASP A 184 -11.20 -18.66 -15.26
N ALA A 185 -10.82 -19.92 -15.31
CA ALA A 185 -10.12 -20.47 -16.45
C ALA A 185 -11.12 -20.38 -17.59
N ALA A 186 -11.06 -19.30 -18.35
CA ALA A 186 -11.53 -19.32 -19.72
C ALA A 186 -10.65 -20.32 -20.44
N ASP A 187 -11.11 -21.56 -20.48
CA ASP A 187 -10.69 -22.57 -21.42
C ASP A 187 -11.23 -22.13 -22.79
N ASP A 188 -10.53 -21.20 -23.41
CA ASP A 188 -10.68 -20.97 -24.83
C ASP A 188 -9.99 -22.10 -25.57
N GLY A 189 -10.72 -23.21 -25.65
CA GLY A 189 -10.46 -24.27 -26.58
C GLY A 189 -10.41 -23.71 -27.99
N VAL A 190 -9.19 -23.56 -28.51
CA VAL A 190 -8.94 -23.38 -29.92
C VAL A 190 -9.08 -24.76 -30.55
N GLY A 191 -10.24 -24.99 -31.19
CA GLY A 191 -10.45 -26.06 -32.17
C GLY A 191 -9.94 -25.65 -33.55
#